data_e136626b9fa1ee91aeff46415b61e949
#
_entry.id   e136626b9fa1ee91aeff46415b61e949
#
_cell.length_a   1.000
_cell.length_b   1.000
_cell.length_c   1.000
_cell.angle_alpha   90.00
_cell.angle_beta   90.00
_cell.angle_gamma   90.00
#
_symmetry.space_group_name_H-M   'P 1'
#
loop_
_entity.id
_entity.type
_entity.pdbx_description
1 polymer ?
#
loop_
_entity_poly.entity_id
_entity_poly.type
_entity_poly.pdbx_seq_one_letter_code
_entity_poly.pdbx_strand_id
1 'polypeptide(L)'
;MLLVVDNGSIYTKQLTDFLSAKNISFEIQYPQLLNLDSLSNYDSFILSGRRKNEKKVNEINSKIIRHCIKNDNKLLGICYGAEILALTLGG
;
A
#
# COMPACT_ATOMS: atom_id res chain seq x y z
N MET A 1 -11.81 -2.66 6.31
CA MET A 1 -10.92 -1.51 6.64
C MET A 1 -9.88 -1.34 5.56
N LEU A 2 -9.66 -0.14 5.12
CA LEU A 2 -8.65 0.22 4.12
C LEU A 2 -7.30 0.45 4.80
N LEU A 3 -6.23 -0.13 4.26
CA LEU A 3 -4.86 0.17 4.68
C LEU A 3 -4.18 1.02 3.62
N VAL A 4 -3.66 2.18 4.04
CA VAL A 4 -2.79 3.00 3.20
C VAL A 4 -1.35 2.69 3.59
N VAL A 5 -0.58 2.13 2.65
CA VAL A 5 0.83 1.84 2.86
C VAL A 5 1.62 3.06 2.43
N ASP A 6 2.22 3.75 3.39
CA ASP A 6 3.01 4.97 3.14
C ASP A 6 4.44 4.59 2.80
N ASN A 7 4.76 4.62 1.52
CA ASN A 7 6.09 4.29 1.01
C ASN A 7 7.03 5.51 0.98
N GLY A 8 6.63 6.61 1.63
CA GLY A 8 7.46 7.81 1.76
C GLY A 8 7.14 8.92 0.76
N SER A 9 6.00 8.85 0.09
CA SER A 9 5.59 9.91 -0.82
C SER A 9 5.26 11.19 -0.06
N ILE A 10 5.70 12.33 -0.60
CA ILE A 10 5.32 13.64 -0.07
C ILE A 10 3.83 13.92 -0.25
N TYR A 11 3.16 13.16 -1.12
CA TYR A 11 1.74 13.35 -1.43
C TYR A 11 0.81 12.47 -0.60
N THR A 12 1.35 11.61 0.27
CA THR A 12 0.52 10.72 1.10
C THR A 12 -0.45 11.51 1.98
N LYS A 13 0.00 12.65 2.53
CA LYS A 13 -0.88 13.49 3.34
C LYS A 13 -2.08 14.00 2.55
N GLN A 14 -1.89 14.41 1.30
CA GLN A 14 -2.99 14.86 0.45
C GLN A 14 -3.99 13.73 0.19
N LEU A 15 -3.49 12.52 -0.02
CA LEU A 15 -4.33 11.34 -0.20
C LEU A 15 -5.17 11.08 1.05
N THR A 16 -4.56 11.07 2.23
CA THR A 16 -5.27 10.79 3.47
C THR A 16 -6.24 11.91 3.84
N ASP A 17 -5.90 13.16 3.56
CA ASP A 17 -6.82 14.28 3.72
C ASP A 17 -8.06 14.13 2.84
N PHE A 18 -7.86 13.67 1.59
CA PHE A 18 -8.96 13.39 0.67
C PHE A 18 -9.86 12.27 1.20
N LEU A 19 -9.27 11.18 1.67
CA LEU A 19 -10.02 10.06 2.23
C LEU A 19 -10.85 10.48 3.44
N SER A 20 -10.24 11.30 4.32
CA SER A 20 -10.95 11.83 5.49
C SER A 20 -12.10 12.74 5.09
N ALA A 21 -11.91 13.59 4.09
CA ALA A 21 -12.96 14.50 3.60
C ALA A 21 -14.14 13.71 3.00
N LYS A 22 -13.90 12.50 2.49
CA LYS A 22 -14.94 11.63 1.94
C LYS A 22 -15.52 10.67 2.99
N ASN A 23 -15.15 10.83 4.26
CA ASN A 23 -15.59 9.97 5.35
C ASN A 23 -15.23 8.49 5.15
N ILE A 24 -14.11 8.22 4.49
CA ILE A 24 -13.61 6.86 4.29
C ILE A 24 -12.71 6.51 5.48
N SER A 25 -13.02 5.43 6.17
CA SER A 25 -12.20 4.95 7.27
C SER A 25 -10.96 4.24 6.74
N PHE A 26 -9.80 4.57 7.29
CA PHE A 26 -8.53 3.96 6.87
C PHE A 26 -7.53 3.96 8.02
N GLU A 27 -6.48 3.14 7.87
CA GLU A 27 -5.29 3.18 8.70
C GLU A 27 -4.09 3.43 7.81
N ILE A 28 -3.06 4.09 8.35
CA ILE A 28 -1.78 4.32 7.67
C ILE A 28 -0.72 3.49 8.36
N GLN A 29 0.12 2.79 7.58
CA GLN A 29 1.28 2.08 8.09
C GLN A 29 2.47 2.32 7.17
N TYR A 30 3.67 2.44 7.78
CA TYR A 30 4.92 2.42 7.05
C TYR A 30 5.30 0.98 6.78
N PRO A 31 5.83 0.65 5.58
CA PRO A 31 6.20 -0.74 5.28
C PRO A 31 7.16 -1.34 6.30
N GLN A 32 8.11 -0.54 6.80
CA GLN A 32 9.13 -1.00 7.73
C GLN A 32 8.55 -1.39 9.09
N LEU A 33 7.39 -0.84 9.45
CA LEU A 33 6.73 -1.07 10.73
C LEU A 33 5.54 -2.01 10.63
N LEU A 34 5.18 -2.42 9.42
CA LEU A 34 3.99 -3.22 9.19
C LEU A 34 4.21 -4.66 9.63
N ASN A 35 3.28 -5.16 10.43
CA ASN A 35 3.22 -6.57 10.76
C ASN A 35 2.46 -7.29 9.65
N LEU A 36 3.16 -8.12 8.87
CA LEU A 36 2.54 -8.82 7.74
C LEU A 36 1.46 -9.81 8.17
N ASP A 37 1.49 -10.28 9.41
CA ASP A 37 0.43 -11.15 9.92
C ASP A 37 -0.88 -10.41 10.16
N SER A 38 -0.85 -9.08 10.22
CA SER A 38 -2.05 -8.26 10.42
C SER A 38 -2.76 -7.89 9.12
N LEU A 39 -2.25 -8.31 7.95
CA LEU A 39 -2.85 -7.96 6.66
C LEU A 39 -4.28 -8.47 6.52
N SER A 40 -4.63 -9.56 7.18
CA SER A 40 -5.99 -10.10 7.15
C SER A 40 -7.02 -9.21 7.82
N ASN A 41 -6.59 -8.19 8.57
CA ASN A 41 -7.49 -7.20 9.19
C ASN A 41 -8.01 -6.18 8.18
N TYR A 42 -7.48 -6.19 6.95
CA TYR A 42 -7.82 -5.24 5.91
C TYR A 42 -8.40 -5.96 4.69
N ASP A 43 -9.30 -5.30 4.00
CA ASP A 43 -9.92 -5.82 2.78
C ASP A 43 -9.59 -4.98 1.55
N SER A 44 -8.99 -3.82 1.75
CA SER A 44 -8.61 -2.90 0.67
C SER A 44 -7.27 -2.27 0.99
N PHE A 45 -6.46 -2.04 -0.02
CA PHE A 45 -5.09 -1.53 0.14
C PHE A 45 -4.79 -0.46 -0.90
N ILE A 46 -4.08 0.60 -0.46
CA ILE A 46 -3.49 1.59 -1.36
C ILE A 46 -2.00 1.62 -1.11
N LEU A 47 -1.21 1.40 -2.16
CA LEU A 47 0.24 1.51 -2.12
C LEU A 47 0.63 2.88 -2.67
N SER A 48 1.22 3.72 -1.83
CA SER A 48 1.60 5.07 -2.22
C SER A 48 2.87 5.11 -3.08
N GLY A 49 3.19 6.29 -3.62
CA GLY A 49 4.48 6.56 -4.21
C GLY A 49 5.60 6.49 -3.17
N ARG A 50 6.85 6.61 -3.64
CA ARG A 50 8.03 6.59 -2.77
C ARG A 50 8.98 7.72 -3.11
N ARG A 51 9.89 8.05 -2.18
CA ARG A 51 10.97 9.00 -2.39
C ARG A 51 12.29 8.31 -2.78
N LYS A 52 12.54 7.12 -2.22
CA LYS A 52 13.78 6.37 -2.38
C LYS A 52 13.51 4.97 -2.85
N ASN A 53 14.44 4.42 -3.62
CA ASN A 53 14.40 3.02 -4.01
C ASN A 53 15.07 2.18 -2.92
N GLU A 54 14.27 1.56 -2.08
CA GLU A 54 14.75 0.70 -0.99
C GLU A 54 14.28 -0.73 -1.24
N LYS A 55 15.24 -1.65 -1.30
CA LYS A 55 14.97 -3.07 -1.56
C LYS A 55 13.97 -3.66 -0.55
N LYS A 56 14.16 -3.32 0.73
CA LYS A 56 13.31 -3.85 1.80
C LYS A 56 11.86 -3.39 1.66
N VAL A 57 11.67 -2.12 1.29
CA VAL A 57 10.34 -1.57 1.02
C VAL A 57 9.71 -2.28 -0.17
N ASN A 58 10.48 -2.52 -1.22
CA ASN A 58 10.00 -3.25 -2.40
C ASN A 58 9.55 -4.66 -2.05
N GLU A 59 10.31 -5.37 -1.22
CA GLU A 59 9.97 -6.72 -0.77
C GLU A 59 8.66 -6.75 0.01
N ILE A 60 8.47 -5.80 0.93
CA ILE A 60 7.27 -5.72 1.75
C ILE A 60 6.05 -5.41 0.87
N ASN A 61 6.17 -4.45 -0.06
CA ASN A 61 5.08 -4.13 -0.98
C ASN A 61 4.71 -5.34 -1.85
N SER A 62 5.70 -6.09 -2.33
CA SER A 62 5.45 -7.31 -3.10
C SER A 62 4.69 -8.36 -2.28
N LYS A 63 5.02 -8.51 -1.00
CA LYS A 63 4.29 -9.42 -0.11
C LYS A 63 2.84 -8.99 0.09
N ILE A 64 2.60 -7.69 0.21
CA ILE A 64 1.25 -7.14 0.32
C ILE A 64 0.46 -7.45 -0.95
N ILE A 65 1.05 -7.24 -2.12
CA ILE A 65 0.42 -7.51 -3.41
C ILE A 65 0.04 -8.99 -3.52
N ARG A 66 0.94 -9.89 -3.17
CA ARG A 66 0.67 -11.34 -3.20
C ARG A 66 -0.44 -11.73 -2.24
N HIS A 67 -0.47 -11.12 -1.06
CA HIS A 67 -1.56 -11.32 -0.10
C HIS A 67 -2.91 -10.90 -0.71
N CYS A 68 -2.96 -9.75 -1.36
CA CYS A 68 -4.18 -9.27 -2.00
C CYS A 68 -4.67 -10.21 -3.10
N ILE A 69 -3.76 -10.73 -3.91
CA ILE A 69 -4.10 -11.68 -4.97
C ILE A 69 -4.67 -12.97 -4.37
N LYS A 70 -4.00 -13.51 -3.35
CA LYS A 70 -4.41 -14.75 -2.70
C LYS A 70 -5.78 -14.63 -2.05
N ASN A 71 -6.10 -13.47 -1.48
CA ASN A 71 -7.34 -13.25 -0.72
C ASN A 71 -8.40 -12.45 -1.48
N ASP A 72 -8.15 -12.15 -2.76
CA ASP A 72 -9.06 -11.39 -3.62
C ASP A 72 -9.41 -10.03 -3.03
N ASN A 73 -8.43 -9.35 -2.45
CA ASN A 73 -8.60 -8.03 -1.87
C ASN A 73 -8.44 -6.94 -2.94
N LYS A 74 -9.09 -5.80 -2.71
CA LYS A 74 -8.96 -4.62 -3.58
C LYS A 74 -7.61 -3.96 -3.36
N LEU A 75 -6.96 -3.55 -4.45
CA LEU A 75 -5.63 -2.98 -4.41
C LEU A 75 -5.49 -1.87 -5.43
N LEU A 76 -4.99 -0.71 -4.99
CA LEU A 76 -4.67 0.42 -5.86
C LEU A 76 -3.22 0.81 -5.65
N GLY A 77 -2.44 0.85 -6.72
CA GLY A 77 -1.08 1.37 -6.70
C GLY A 77 -1.02 2.77 -7.31
N ILE A 78 -0.31 3.68 -6.67
CA ILE A 78 -0.13 5.07 -7.11
C ILE A 78 1.36 5.31 -7.38
N CYS A 79 1.73 5.74 -8.59
CA CYS A 79 3.12 5.97 -8.99
C CYS A 79 3.99 4.73 -8.72
N TYR A 80 4.88 4.79 -7.74
CA TYR A 80 5.71 3.65 -7.35
C TYR A 80 4.84 2.42 -7.03
N GLY A 81 3.70 2.62 -6.34
CA GLY A 81 2.78 1.52 -6.05
C GLY A 81 2.31 0.80 -7.31
N ALA A 82 2.05 1.54 -8.38
CA ALA A 82 1.70 0.96 -9.68
C ALA A 82 2.89 0.22 -10.32
N GLU A 83 4.11 0.77 -10.20
CA GLU A 83 5.32 0.13 -10.70
C GLU A 83 5.57 -1.21 -10.03
N ILE A 84 5.56 -1.24 -8.70
CA ILE A 84 5.83 -2.47 -7.94
C ILE A 84 4.73 -3.51 -8.17
N LEU A 85 3.50 -3.08 -8.36
CA LEU A 85 2.39 -3.96 -8.70
C LEU A 85 2.67 -4.65 -10.03
N ALA A 86 3.03 -3.89 -11.06
CA ALA A 86 3.35 -4.42 -12.38
C ALA A 86 4.52 -5.41 -12.31
N LEU A 87 5.61 -5.06 -11.61
CA LEU A 87 6.78 -5.91 -11.48
C LEU A 87 6.45 -7.22 -10.74
N THR A 88 5.66 -7.13 -9.67
CA THR A 88 5.27 -8.30 -8.88
C THR A 88 4.40 -9.27 -9.69
N LEU A 89 3.56 -8.75 -10.58
CA LEU A 89 2.71 -9.55 -11.46
C LEU A 89 3.45 -10.03 -12.71
N GLY A 90 4.73 -9.74 -12.86
CA GLY A 90 5.53 -10.17 -13.99
C GLY A 90 5.36 -9.30 -15.22
N GLY A 91 4.83 -8.09 -15.03
CA GLY A 91 4.62 -7.14 -16.11
C GLY A 91 5.88 -6.37 -16.50
#